data_e76c1e52fdf3389713ecd56d4c448e59
#
_entry.id   e76c1e52fdf3389713ecd56d4c448e59
#
_cell.length_a   1.000
_cell.length_b   1.000
_cell.length_c   1.000
_cell.angle_alpha   90.00
_cell.angle_beta   90.00
_cell.angle_gamma   90.00
#
_symmetry.space_group_name_H-M   'P 1'
#
loop_
_entity.id
_entity.type
_entity.pdbx_description
1 polymer ?
#
loop_
_entity_poly.entity_id
_entity_poly.type
_entity_poly.pdbx_seq_one_letter_code
_entity_poly.pdbx_strand_id
1 'polypeptide(L)'
;MSFDLGNLLQQYAANNPANADQAVNDFDRVAEAAPSAELAQGVSQAFRSDDTPPFPQMLGNLFGNSNSGQQAGMLNQLLGSIGPGVLSSLAGGVLGNMFGGNHNQQAAPQITPEQASQLSPQQVQEIAQQAEQHNPGIVDRMGEFYAQHPQLVKGLGGAALAIALGHMAQGMRRN
;
A
#
# COMPACT_ATOMS: atom_id res chain seq x y z
N MET A 1 -29.53 -13.73 1.54
CA MET A 1 -28.64 -14.31 2.56
C MET A 1 -27.80 -13.17 3.10
N SER A 2 -27.96 -12.82 4.37
CA SER A 2 -27.17 -11.76 4.98
C SER A 2 -25.72 -12.27 5.17
N PHE A 3 -24.80 -11.64 4.49
CA PHE A 3 -23.38 -11.91 4.66
C PHE A 3 -22.97 -11.42 6.05
N ASP A 4 -22.58 -12.34 6.93
CA ASP A 4 -22.15 -12.01 8.29
C ASP A 4 -20.66 -11.69 8.30
N LEU A 5 -20.35 -10.42 8.07
CA LEU A 5 -18.99 -9.88 8.07
C LEU A 5 -18.27 -10.20 9.39
N GLY A 6 -18.98 -10.11 10.52
CA GLY A 6 -18.41 -10.38 11.84
C GLY A 6 -17.96 -11.84 12.01
N ASN A 7 -18.74 -12.78 11.50
CA ASN A 7 -18.40 -14.21 11.60
C ASN A 7 -17.21 -14.56 10.69
N LEU A 8 -17.15 -13.99 9.50
CA LEU A 8 -16.01 -14.17 8.59
C LEU A 8 -14.72 -13.62 9.19
N LEU A 9 -14.75 -12.41 9.71
CA LEU A 9 -13.57 -11.78 10.31
C LEU A 9 -13.12 -12.49 11.60
N GLN A 10 -14.04 -13.11 12.35
CA GLN A 10 -13.66 -13.92 13.52
C GLN A 10 -12.75 -15.10 13.18
N GLN A 11 -12.86 -15.66 11.99
CA GLN A 11 -11.98 -16.76 11.55
C GLN A 11 -10.52 -16.31 11.42
N TYR A 12 -10.29 -15.02 11.12
CA TYR A 12 -8.96 -14.43 11.03
C TYR A 12 -8.44 -13.84 12.34
N ALA A 13 -9.34 -13.54 13.28
CA ALA A 13 -8.96 -13.00 14.60
C ALA A 13 -8.12 -13.97 15.44
N ALA A 14 -8.14 -15.25 15.12
CA ALA A 14 -7.39 -16.31 15.81
C ALA A 14 -5.96 -16.52 15.25
N ASN A 15 -5.45 -15.63 14.39
CA ASN A 15 -4.14 -15.73 13.75
C ASN A 15 -3.84 -17.12 13.14
N ASN A 16 -4.79 -17.70 12.45
CA ASN A 16 -4.59 -18.98 11.79
C ASN A 16 -4.15 -18.75 10.33
N PRO A 17 -2.86 -18.87 10.00
CA PRO A 17 -2.35 -18.65 8.64
C PRO A 17 -2.77 -19.74 7.65
N ALA A 18 -3.55 -20.73 8.12
CA ALA A 18 -3.93 -21.90 7.32
C ALA A 18 -4.81 -21.58 6.11
N ASN A 19 -5.33 -20.35 6.00
CA ASN A 19 -6.30 -19.97 4.97
C ASN A 19 -5.81 -18.83 4.06
N ALA A 20 -4.51 -18.77 3.75
CA ALA A 20 -3.96 -17.73 2.90
C ALA A 20 -4.65 -17.65 1.51
N ASP A 21 -5.01 -18.80 0.94
CA ASP A 21 -5.73 -18.85 -0.35
C ASP A 21 -7.18 -18.36 -0.24
N GLN A 22 -7.80 -18.58 0.92
CA GLN A 22 -9.16 -18.10 1.20
C GLN A 22 -9.15 -16.60 1.53
N ALA A 23 -8.07 -16.10 2.15
CA ALA A 23 -7.95 -14.71 2.53
C ALA A 23 -8.08 -13.74 1.34
N VAL A 24 -7.64 -14.15 0.15
CA VAL A 24 -7.81 -13.36 -1.07
C VAL A 24 -9.29 -13.18 -1.44
N ASN A 25 -10.06 -14.28 -1.43
CA ASN A 25 -11.47 -14.24 -1.75
C ASN A 25 -12.31 -13.58 -0.66
N ASP A 26 -11.93 -13.79 0.60
CA ASP A 26 -12.63 -13.22 1.74
C ASP A 26 -12.34 -11.72 1.86
N PHE A 27 -11.14 -11.28 1.50
CA PHE A 27 -10.81 -9.87 1.43
C PHE A 27 -11.68 -9.10 0.42
N ASP A 28 -11.98 -9.69 -0.74
CA ASP A 28 -12.90 -9.06 -1.71
C ASP A 28 -14.29 -8.83 -1.11
N ARG A 29 -14.82 -9.84 -0.44
CA ARG A 29 -16.13 -9.75 0.21
C ARG A 29 -16.14 -8.71 1.33
N VAL A 30 -15.04 -8.65 2.09
CA VAL A 30 -14.88 -7.66 3.15
C VAL A 30 -14.73 -6.27 2.54
N ALA A 31 -13.96 -6.12 1.46
CA ALA A 31 -13.76 -4.84 0.78
C ALA A 31 -15.06 -4.26 0.19
N GLU A 32 -16.01 -5.12 -0.21
CA GLU A 32 -17.32 -4.68 -0.68
C GLU A 32 -18.27 -4.26 0.46
N ALA A 33 -18.09 -4.82 1.66
CA ALA A 33 -19.01 -4.65 2.77
C ALA A 33 -18.50 -3.73 3.89
N ALA A 34 -17.19 -3.61 4.06
CA ALA A 34 -16.56 -2.83 5.12
C ALA A 34 -16.35 -1.36 4.72
N PRO A 35 -16.41 -0.42 5.66
CA PRO A 35 -16.02 0.95 5.43
C PRO A 35 -14.55 1.06 4.98
N SER A 36 -14.27 1.96 4.05
CA SER A 36 -12.91 2.18 3.53
C SER A 36 -11.88 2.52 4.61
N ALA A 37 -12.31 3.18 5.69
CA ALA A 37 -11.45 3.48 6.83
C ALA A 37 -10.97 2.22 7.58
N GLU A 38 -11.82 1.22 7.72
CA GLU A 38 -11.44 -0.06 8.34
C GLU A 38 -10.53 -0.87 7.44
N LEU A 39 -10.77 -0.85 6.13
CA LEU A 39 -9.88 -1.44 5.13
C LEU A 39 -8.50 -0.78 5.18
N ALA A 40 -8.44 0.55 5.22
CA ALA A 40 -7.20 1.31 5.32
C ALA A 40 -6.40 0.93 6.56
N GLN A 41 -7.06 0.84 7.72
CA GLN A 41 -6.42 0.39 8.96
C GLN A 41 -5.90 -1.04 8.86
N GLY A 42 -6.68 -1.97 8.35
CA GLY A 42 -6.28 -3.36 8.18
C GLY A 42 -5.03 -3.49 7.29
N VAL A 43 -5.02 -2.80 6.16
CA VAL A 43 -3.89 -2.79 5.22
C VAL A 43 -2.66 -2.12 5.83
N SER A 44 -2.82 -0.98 6.53
CA SER A 44 -1.72 -0.29 7.21
C SER A 44 -1.09 -1.16 8.29
N GLN A 45 -1.89 -1.91 9.05
CA GLN A 45 -1.40 -2.86 10.04
C GLN A 45 -0.67 -4.05 9.40
N ALA A 46 -1.14 -4.55 8.27
CA ALA A 46 -0.42 -5.56 7.52
C ALA A 46 0.94 -5.06 7.04
N PHE A 47 1.05 -3.78 6.63
CA PHE A 47 2.33 -3.18 6.27
C PHE A 47 3.32 -3.01 7.45
N ARG A 48 2.80 -2.93 8.67
CA ARG A 48 3.59 -2.76 9.91
C ARG A 48 3.84 -4.08 10.66
N SER A 49 3.27 -5.17 10.19
CA SER A 49 3.39 -6.46 10.86
C SER A 49 4.78 -7.06 10.65
N ASP A 50 5.36 -7.61 11.71
CA ASP A 50 6.63 -8.36 11.65
C ASP A 50 6.46 -9.72 10.92
N ASP A 51 5.22 -10.17 10.75
CA ASP A 51 4.89 -11.40 10.01
C ASP A 51 4.80 -11.21 8.49
N THR A 52 4.93 -9.96 8.02
CA THR A 52 4.94 -9.61 6.59
C THR A 52 6.30 -9.07 6.17
N PRO A 53 6.62 -9.13 4.86
CA PRO A 53 7.80 -8.43 4.36
C PRO A 53 7.76 -6.93 4.72
N PRO A 54 8.91 -6.26 4.85
CA PRO A 54 8.97 -4.83 5.13
C PRO A 54 8.14 -4.00 4.13
N PHE A 55 7.55 -2.91 4.60
CA PHE A 55 6.71 -2.02 3.79
C PHE A 55 7.30 -1.67 2.40
N PRO A 56 8.59 -1.28 2.28
CA PRO A 56 9.18 -0.97 0.97
C PRO A 56 9.16 -2.16 0.02
N GLN A 57 9.41 -3.37 0.53
CA GLN A 57 9.41 -4.58 -0.28
C GLN A 57 8.01 -4.94 -0.76
N MET A 58 7.01 -4.84 0.12
CA MET A 58 5.61 -5.06 -0.27
C MET A 58 5.17 -4.05 -1.32
N LEU A 59 5.56 -2.78 -1.16
CA LEU A 59 5.22 -1.73 -2.11
C LEU A 59 5.85 -1.96 -3.48
N GLY A 60 7.09 -2.41 -3.54
CA GLY A 60 7.74 -2.79 -4.81
C GLY A 60 7.03 -3.94 -5.51
N ASN A 61 6.58 -4.95 -4.75
CA ASN A 61 5.80 -6.06 -5.30
C ASN A 61 4.44 -5.60 -5.84
N LEU A 62 3.74 -4.74 -5.09
CA LEU A 62 2.47 -4.16 -5.53
C LEU A 62 2.65 -3.32 -6.80
N PHE A 63 3.72 -2.52 -6.84
CA PHE A 63 4.06 -1.72 -8.01
C PHE A 63 4.27 -2.59 -9.26
N GLY A 64 5.03 -3.69 -9.14
CA GLY A 64 5.28 -4.61 -10.24
C GLY A 64 4.01 -5.31 -10.77
N ASN A 65 2.98 -5.45 -9.93
CA ASN A 65 1.70 -6.06 -10.29
C ASN A 65 0.61 -5.03 -10.67
N SER A 66 0.93 -3.74 -10.66
CA SER A 66 0.01 -2.65 -10.96
C SER A 66 0.10 -2.21 -12.41
N ASN A 67 -0.99 -1.67 -12.97
CA ASN A 67 -0.93 -1.01 -14.26
C ASN A 67 -0.27 0.39 -14.15
N SER A 68 0.13 0.97 -15.29
CA SER A 68 0.86 2.24 -15.33
C SER A 68 0.14 3.41 -14.65
N GLY A 69 -1.19 3.48 -14.73
CA GLY A 69 -1.99 4.51 -14.06
C GLY A 69 -1.96 4.35 -12.54
N GLN A 70 -2.06 3.13 -12.05
CA GLN A 70 -1.97 2.80 -10.63
C GLN A 70 -0.54 3.02 -10.11
N GLN A 71 0.47 2.67 -10.88
CA GLN A 71 1.88 2.94 -10.59
C GLN A 71 2.14 4.44 -10.42
N ALA A 72 1.61 5.27 -11.33
CA ALA A 72 1.72 6.71 -11.23
C ALA A 72 1.00 7.26 -9.99
N GLY A 73 -0.20 6.79 -9.68
CA GLY A 73 -0.96 7.16 -8.48
C GLY A 73 -0.19 6.84 -7.19
N MET A 74 0.37 5.65 -7.10
CA MET A 74 1.19 5.21 -5.97
C MET A 74 2.42 6.09 -5.78
N LEU A 75 3.16 6.35 -6.86
CA LEU A 75 4.35 7.20 -6.81
C LEU A 75 4.02 8.65 -6.44
N ASN A 76 2.95 9.20 -6.99
CA ASN A 76 2.52 10.56 -6.64
C ASN A 76 2.13 10.67 -5.16
N GLN A 77 1.53 9.62 -4.59
CA GLN A 77 1.22 9.56 -3.16
C GLN A 77 2.50 9.48 -2.30
N LEU A 78 3.47 8.66 -2.71
CA LEU A 78 4.77 8.58 -2.05
C LEU A 78 5.50 9.93 -2.11
N LEU A 79 5.63 10.51 -3.29
CA LEU A 79 6.35 11.77 -3.50
C LEU A 79 5.67 12.95 -2.80
N GLY A 80 4.34 12.98 -2.77
CA GLY A 80 3.58 13.99 -2.03
C GLY A 80 3.76 13.91 -0.51
N SER A 81 4.26 12.79 0.00
CA SER A 81 4.53 12.57 1.43
C SER A 81 5.99 12.86 1.81
N ILE A 82 6.85 12.98 0.82
CA ILE A 82 8.29 13.25 0.98
C ILE A 82 8.51 14.76 0.91
N GLY A 83 9.26 15.28 1.86
CA GLY A 83 9.62 16.70 1.86
C GLY A 83 10.61 17.06 0.73
N PRO A 84 10.69 18.36 0.37
CA PRO A 84 11.50 18.81 -0.76
C PRO A 84 13.00 18.47 -0.65
N GLY A 85 13.53 18.33 0.56
CA GLY A 85 14.91 17.95 0.79
C GLY A 85 15.23 16.51 0.39
N VAL A 86 14.32 15.59 0.67
CA VAL A 86 14.45 14.17 0.27
C VAL A 86 14.20 14.00 -1.23
N LEU A 87 13.26 14.79 -1.74
CA LEU A 87 12.94 14.79 -3.16
C LEU A 87 14.16 15.20 -4.01
N SER A 88 14.93 16.19 -3.55
CA SER A 88 16.17 16.61 -4.24
C SER A 88 17.27 15.54 -4.18
N SER A 89 17.39 14.77 -3.10
CA SER A 89 18.34 13.65 -3.04
C SER A 89 17.93 12.48 -3.96
N LEU A 90 16.65 12.19 -4.07
CA LEU A 90 16.11 11.20 -5.01
C LEU A 90 16.22 11.67 -6.47
N ALA A 91 16.05 12.97 -6.72
CA ALA A 91 16.25 13.58 -8.04
C ALA A 91 17.69 13.54 -8.51
N GLY A 92 18.65 13.55 -7.58
CA GLY A 92 20.08 13.32 -7.89
C GLY A 92 20.46 11.86 -8.16
N GLY A 93 19.55 10.91 -7.80
CA GLY A 93 19.75 9.47 -7.91
C GLY A 93 18.73 8.81 -8.83
N VAL A 94 17.84 8.04 -8.22
CA VAL A 94 16.86 7.16 -8.90
C VAL A 94 15.94 7.91 -9.86
N LEU A 95 15.56 9.13 -9.52
CA LEU A 95 14.63 9.97 -10.30
C LEU A 95 15.31 11.00 -11.19
N GLY A 96 16.66 11.07 -11.17
CA GLY A 96 17.41 12.12 -11.88
C GLY A 96 17.16 12.18 -13.38
N ASN A 97 17.00 11.02 -14.01
CA ASN A 97 16.73 10.94 -15.44
C ASN A 97 15.27 11.33 -15.81
N MET A 98 14.34 11.26 -14.83
CA MET A 98 12.92 11.53 -15.07
C MET A 98 12.58 13.01 -14.88
N PHE A 99 13.31 13.71 -13.99
CA PHE A 99 13.06 15.12 -13.67
C PHE A 99 14.07 16.09 -14.30
N GLY A 100 15.00 15.61 -15.10
CA GLY A 100 16.13 16.36 -15.68
C GLY A 100 15.76 17.45 -16.70
N GLY A 101 14.51 17.90 -16.79
CA GLY A 101 14.09 18.82 -17.84
C GLY A 101 13.37 20.11 -17.41
N ASN A 102 12.76 20.21 -16.24
CA ASN A 102 12.02 21.43 -15.86
C ASN A 102 11.82 21.53 -14.33
N HIS A 103 12.72 22.26 -13.68
CA HIS A 103 12.58 22.62 -12.28
C HIS A 103 11.69 23.84 -12.08
N ASN A 104 10.37 23.70 -12.16
CA ASN A 104 9.48 24.63 -11.48
C ASN A 104 9.33 24.14 -10.03
N GLN A 105 10.08 24.71 -9.12
CA GLN A 105 10.30 24.31 -7.73
C GLN A 105 9.11 24.52 -6.79
N GLN A 106 7.88 24.71 -7.27
CA GLN A 106 6.73 25.08 -6.42
C GLN A 106 5.62 24.05 -6.33
N ALA A 107 5.66 22.97 -7.11
CA ALA A 107 4.69 21.88 -6.99
C ALA A 107 5.42 20.54 -6.83
N ALA A 108 4.87 19.65 -6.01
CA ALA A 108 5.34 18.26 -5.96
C ALA A 108 5.32 17.69 -7.39
N PRO A 109 6.44 17.10 -7.86
CA PRO A 109 6.50 16.59 -9.21
C PRO A 109 5.44 15.49 -9.38
N GLN A 110 4.60 15.65 -10.41
CA GLN A 110 3.62 14.63 -10.77
C GLN A 110 4.25 13.67 -11.77
N ILE A 111 4.25 12.40 -11.41
CA ILE A 111 4.69 11.32 -12.30
C ILE A 111 3.55 10.91 -13.20
N THR A 112 3.80 10.90 -14.52
CA THR A 112 2.84 10.38 -15.50
C THR A 112 2.87 8.84 -15.54
N PRO A 113 1.83 8.18 -16.07
CA PRO A 113 1.83 6.72 -16.23
C PRO A 113 3.00 6.19 -17.05
N GLU A 114 3.44 6.93 -18.07
CA GLU A 114 4.59 6.57 -18.92
C GLU A 114 5.90 6.64 -18.14
N GLN A 115 6.07 7.65 -17.30
CA GLN A 115 7.22 7.79 -16.41
C GLN A 115 7.23 6.70 -15.33
N ALA A 116 6.07 6.42 -14.74
CA ALA A 116 5.93 5.38 -13.74
C ALA A 116 6.35 4.00 -14.26
N SER A 117 5.99 3.67 -15.50
CA SER A 117 6.33 2.39 -16.12
C SER A 117 7.84 2.20 -16.40
N GLN A 118 8.63 3.27 -16.35
CA GLN A 118 10.10 3.21 -16.50
C GLN A 118 10.82 2.88 -15.19
N LEU A 119 10.13 2.96 -14.05
CA LEU A 119 10.71 2.60 -12.76
C LEU A 119 10.64 1.10 -12.52
N SER A 120 11.73 0.56 -12.01
CA SER A 120 11.76 -0.83 -11.56
C SER A 120 11.14 -0.97 -10.15
N PRO A 121 10.63 -2.15 -9.78
CA PRO A 121 10.18 -2.41 -8.42
C PRO A 121 11.24 -2.12 -7.34
N GLN A 122 12.51 -2.34 -7.64
CA GLN A 122 13.62 -2.06 -6.72
C GLN A 122 13.80 -0.56 -6.47
N GLN A 123 13.67 0.25 -7.52
CA GLN A 123 13.73 1.70 -7.38
C GLN A 123 12.56 2.24 -6.55
N VAL A 124 11.38 1.65 -6.70
CA VAL A 124 10.21 1.98 -5.86
C VAL A 124 10.42 1.58 -4.41
N GLN A 125 11.09 0.45 -4.14
CA GLN A 125 11.48 0.06 -2.78
C GLN A 125 12.41 1.09 -2.13
N GLU A 126 13.40 1.60 -2.86
CA GLU A 126 14.30 2.65 -2.36
C GLU A 126 13.55 3.94 -2.03
N ILE A 127 12.64 4.36 -2.93
CA ILE A 127 11.78 5.54 -2.70
C ILE A 127 10.90 5.33 -1.47
N ALA A 128 10.28 4.16 -1.34
CA ALA A 128 9.42 3.82 -0.21
C ALA A 128 10.19 3.79 1.11
N GLN A 129 11.41 3.25 1.12
CA GLN A 129 12.27 3.23 2.29
C GLN A 129 12.65 4.65 2.75
N GLN A 130 13.01 5.52 1.82
CA GLN A 130 13.29 6.92 2.13
C GLN A 130 12.03 7.64 2.63
N ALA A 131 10.89 7.38 2.00
CA ALA A 131 9.61 7.96 2.41
C ALA A 131 9.23 7.55 3.84
N GLU A 132 9.37 6.27 4.19
CA GLU A 132 9.07 5.72 5.50
C GLU A 132 9.98 6.30 6.59
N GLN A 133 11.29 6.42 6.31
CA GLN A 133 12.26 6.97 7.24
C GLN A 133 11.98 8.44 7.57
N HIS A 134 11.54 9.23 6.60
CA HIS A 134 11.27 10.66 6.78
C HIS A 134 9.85 10.95 7.25
N ASN A 135 8.92 10.11 6.90
CA ASN A 135 7.51 10.25 7.26
C ASN A 135 6.87 8.87 7.50
N PRO A 136 6.93 8.33 8.73
CA PRO A 136 6.30 7.04 9.05
C PRO A 136 4.79 6.99 8.77
N GLY A 137 4.11 8.14 8.72
CA GLY A 137 2.70 8.27 8.34
C GLY A 137 2.40 7.92 6.88
N ILE A 138 3.43 7.71 6.04
CA ILE A 138 3.25 7.26 4.67
C ILE A 138 2.59 5.87 4.59
N VAL A 139 2.86 5.01 5.56
CA VAL A 139 2.27 3.67 5.64
C VAL A 139 0.74 3.76 5.74
N ASP A 140 0.23 4.69 6.56
CA ASP A 140 -1.22 4.91 6.71
C ASP A 140 -1.84 5.49 5.43
N ARG A 141 -1.17 6.45 4.81
CA ARG A 141 -1.63 7.02 3.52
C ARG A 141 -1.65 5.99 2.40
N MET A 142 -0.67 5.12 2.37
CA MET A 142 -0.67 4.01 1.42
C MET A 142 -1.78 3.00 1.74
N GLY A 143 -2.06 2.75 3.00
CA GLY A 143 -3.23 1.96 3.42
C GLY A 143 -4.54 2.56 2.91
N GLU A 144 -4.72 3.89 3.03
CA GLU A 144 -5.89 4.60 2.49
C GLU A 144 -5.96 4.50 0.95
N PHE A 145 -4.84 4.67 0.26
CA PHE A 145 -4.77 4.51 -1.20
C PHE A 145 -5.20 3.11 -1.64
N TYR A 146 -4.70 2.08 -0.97
CA TYR A 146 -5.04 0.70 -1.30
C TYR A 146 -6.47 0.32 -0.88
N ALA A 147 -7.01 0.93 0.16
CA ALA A 147 -8.41 0.75 0.53
C ALA A 147 -9.38 1.27 -0.55
N GLN A 148 -8.96 2.28 -1.31
CA GLN A 148 -9.70 2.76 -2.49
C GLN A 148 -9.48 1.90 -3.74
N HIS A 149 -8.45 1.06 -3.73
CA HIS A 149 -8.09 0.17 -4.82
C HIS A 149 -7.90 -1.29 -4.34
N PRO A 150 -8.95 -1.95 -3.81
CA PRO A 150 -8.84 -3.26 -3.16
C PRO A 150 -8.28 -4.35 -4.08
N GLN A 151 -8.45 -4.20 -5.38
CA GLN A 151 -7.88 -5.14 -6.36
C GLN A 151 -6.34 -5.18 -6.36
N LEU A 152 -5.69 -4.08 -5.98
CA LEU A 152 -4.23 -4.03 -5.86
C LEU A 152 -3.72 -4.78 -4.63
N VAL A 153 -4.52 -4.76 -3.57
CA VAL A 153 -4.15 -5.38 -2.28
C VAL A 153 -3.97 -6.90 -2.42
N LYS A 154 -4.63 -7.52 -3.39
CA LYS A 154 -4.43 -8.95 -3.72
C LYS A 154 -2.97 -9.29 -4.05
N GLY A 155 -2.23 -8.34 -4.61
CA GLY A 155 -0.80 -8.48 -4.87
C GLY A 155 0.08 -8.61 -3.62
N LEU A 156 -0.46 -8.32 -2.42
CA LEU A 156 0.25 -8.53 -1.15
C LEU A 156 0.41 -10.02 -0.78
N GLY A 157 -0.41 -10.87 -1.37
CA GLY A 157 -0.44 -12.30 -1.04
C GLY A 157 -1.33 -12.62 0.16
N GLY A 158 -1.75 -13.89 0.23
CA GLY A 158 -2.75 -14.34 1.19
C GLY A 158 -2.36 -14.16 2.66
N ALA A 159 -1.08 -14.27 3.00
CA ALA A 159 -0.61 -14.08 4.38
C ALA A 159 -0.82 -12.64 4.87
N ALA A 160 -0.44 -11.65 4.06
CA ALA A 160 -0.64 -10.24 4.40
C ALA A 160 -2.13 -9.88 4.47
N LEU A 161 -2.95 -10.46 3.58
CA LEU A 161 -4.41 -10.29 3.60
C LEU A 161 -5.04 -10.92 4.85
N ALA A 162 -4.60 -12.09 5.27
CA ALA A 162 -5.07 -12.73 6.49
C ALA A 162 -4.78 -11.86 7.73
N ILE A 163 -3.60 -11.23 7.77
CA ILE A 163 -3.23 -10.28 8.85
C ILE A 163 -4.12 -9.03 8.79
N ALA A 164 -4.33 -8.46 7.61
CA ALA A 164 -5.24 -7.32 7.43
C ALA A 164 -6.65 -7.64 7.94
N LEU A 165 -7.20 -8.78 7.56
CA LEU A 165 -8.51 -9.25 8.02
C LEU A 165 -8.56 -9.48 9.53
N GLY A 166 -7.50 -10.04 10.11
CA GLY A 166 -7.37 -10.24 11.56
C GLY A 166 -7.40 -8.92 12.34
N HIS A 167 -6.70 -7.90 11.87
CA HIS A 167 -6.71 -6.57 12.48
C HIS A 167 -8.07 -5.87 12.34
N MET A 168 -8.74 -6.01 11.19
CA MET A 168 -10.11 -5.51 11.01
C MET A 168 -11.08 -6.16 11.98
N ALA A 169 -10.95 -7.49 12.22
CA ALA A 169 -11.75 -8.20 13.21
C ALA A 169 -11.57 -7.65 14.64
N GLN A 170 -10.35 -7.24 14.99
CA GLN A 170 -10.05 -6.66 16.29
C GLN A 170 -10.60 -5.22 16.40
N GLY A 171 -10.56 -4.45 15.32
CA GLY A 171 -11.11 -3.08 15.25
C GLY A 171 -12.61 -3.06 15.51
N MET A 172 -13.36 -3.95 14.87
CA MET A 172 -14.82 -4.05 15.04
C MET A 172 -15.27 -4.49 16.45
N ARG A 173 -14.41 -5.15 17.20
CA ARG A 173 -14.71 -5.53 18.60
C ARG A 173 -14.58 -4.38 19.60
N ARG A 174 -13.94 -3.28 19.20
CA ARG A 174 -13.71 -2.11 20.07
C ARG A 174 -14.81 -1.05 19.96
N ASN A 175 -15.67 -1.13 18.97
CA ASN A 175 -16.85 -0.29 18.79
C ASN A 175 -18.11 -1.06 19.22
#